data_6fbea2c9d57aed3a28b77b635b257622
#
_entry.id   6fbea2c9d57aed3a28b77b635b257622
#
_cell.length_a   1.000
_cell.length_b   1.000
_cell.length_c   1.000
_cell.angle_alpha   90.00
_cell.angle_beta   90.00
_cell.angle_gamma   90.00
#
_symmetry.space_group_name_H-M   'P 1'
#
loop_
_entity.id
_entity.type
_entity.pdbx_description
1 polymer ?
#
loop_
_entity_poly.entity_id
_entity_poly.type
_entity_poly.pdbx_seq_one_letter_code
_entity_poly.pdbx_strand_id
1 'polypeptide(L)'
;MSIENKVVVITGASSGIGEAAALLLAERGAKVVLGARGAERLAALAARIVNNGGEAVYASTDVRQREDLSRLVALACERYGKIDVLVSNAGVMPISPLDDLRVEDWEDMIDVNIKGVLYGIAAALPVFREQGFGHFVNTASTAGHKTVPNQSVYSGTKFAVRAISEGLRQEAGDKLRVTIISPGIVKTGFTDSVTDPALRDQLAAVRDKLAMTPDAVARAIAYAIEQPDNIDVNEIVIRPTAQV
;
A
#
# COMPACT_ATOMS: atom_id res chain seq x y z
N MET A 1 -4.50 -2.20 21.57
CA MET A 1 -5.03 -0.83 21.32
C MET A 1 -6.10 -0.87 20.24
N SER A 2 -6.94 0.15 20.12
CA SER A 2 -8.02 0.23 19.13
C SER A 2 -7.52 0.96 17.87
N ILE A 3 -8.08 0.61 16.71
CA ILE A 3 -7.99 1.39 15.46
C ILE A 3 -8.85 2.64 15.55
N GLU A 4 -9.81 2.64 16.45
CA GLU A 4 -10.78 3.72 16.66
C GLU A 4 -10.08 5.09 16.81
N ASN A 5 -10.57 6.09 16.08
CA ASN A 5 -10.04 7.45 16.02
C ASN A 5 -8.60 7.61 15.47
N LYS A 6 -7.96 6.54 14.96
CA LYS A 6 -6.70 6.68 14.23
C LYS A 6 -6.96 7.31 12.85
N VAL A 7 -6.11 8.25 12.46
CA VAL A 7 -6.11 8.87 11.14
C VAL A 7 -5.17 8.08 10.24
N VAL A 8 -5.74 7.43 9.21
CA VAL A 8 -5.01 6.52 8.31
C VAL A 8 -5.04 7.04 6.88
N VAL A 9 -3.89 7.41 6.36
CA VAL A 9 -3.71 7.78 4.94
C VAL A 9 -3.38 6.52 4.15
N ILE A 10 -4.08 6.30 3.02
CA ILE A 10 -3.93 5.09 2.19
C ILE A 10 -3.71 5.48 0.74
N THR A 11 -2.58 5.11 0.15
CA THR A 11 -2.33 5.27 -1.29
C THR A 11 -2.82 4.05 -2.07
N GLY A 12 -3.23 4.25 -3.33
CA GLY A 12 -3.83 3.19 -4.13
C GLY A 12 -5.17 2.70 -3.58
N ALA A 13 -5.92 3.60 -2.91
CA ALA A 13 -7.15 3.27 -2.20
C ALA A 13 -8.36 2.94 -3.11
N SER A 14 -8.28 3.23 -4.42
CA SER A 14 -9.43 3.12 -5.34
C SER A 14 -9.78 1.70 -5.79
N SER A 15 -9.03 0.68 -5.36
CA SER A 15 -9.27 -0.72 -5.73
C SER A 15 -8.45 -1.71 -4.89
N GLY A 16 -8.80 -2.98 -4.95
CA GLY A 16 -8.01 -4.10 -4.44
C GLY A 16 -7.71 -4.02 -2.94
N ILE A 17 -6.44 -4.18 -2.59
CA ILE A 17 -5.99 -4.17 -1.18
C ILE A 17 -6.27 -2.82 -0.52
N GLY A 18 -6.01 -1.71 -1.21
CA GLY A 18 -6.21 -0.37 -0.66
C GLY A 18 -7.68 -0.07 -0.36
N GLU A 19 -8.60 -0.45 -1.25
CA GLU A 19 -10.04 -0.33 -1.03
C GLU A 19 -10.50 -1.20 0.15
N ALA A 20 -10.07 -2.47 0.18
CA ALA A 20 -10.42 -3.39 1.26
C ALA A 20 -9.90 -2.91 2.62
N ALA A 21 -8.66 -2.37 2.65
CA ALA A 21 -8.08 -1.79 3.87
C ALA A 21 -8.87 -0.54 4.31
N ALA A 22 -9.22 0.35 3.39
CA ALA A 22 -10.01 1.54 3.71
C ALA A 22 -11.36 1.20 4.33
N LEU A 23 -12.08 0.24 3.75
CA LEU A 23 -13.37 -0.21 4.26
C LEU A 23 -13.25 -0.84 5.65
N LEU A 24 -12.33 -1.79 5.83
CA LEU A 24 -12.14 -2.48 7.11
C LEU A 24 -11.68 -1.53 8.22
N LEU A 25 -10.76 -0.61 7.92
CA LEU A 25 -10.26 0.34 8.91
C LEU A 25 -11.34 1.35 9.31
N ALA A 26 -12.12 1.85 8.34
CA ALA A 26 -13.25 2.73 8.62
C ALA A 26 -14.36 2.02 9.44
N GLU A 27 -14.69 0.75 9.14
CA GLU A 27 -15.60 -0.07 9.92
C GLU A 27 -15.15 -0.21 11.39
N ARG A 28 -13.82 -0.22 11.63
CA ARG A 28 -13.21 -0.26 12.97
C ARG A 28 -13.03 1.12 13.61
N GLY A 29 -13.63 2.16 13.03
CA GLY A 29 -13.65 3.51 13.59
C GLY A 29 -12.42 4.37 13.25
N ALA A 30 -11.59 3.98 12.26
CA ALA A 30 -10.56 4.86 11.75
C ALA A 30 -11.14 5.98 10.88
N LYS A 31 -10.48 7.14 10.88
CA LYS A 31 -10.68 8.23 9.94
C LYS A 31 -9.75 8.02 8.75
N VAL A 32 -10.29 7.73 7.58
CA VAL A 32 -9.46 7.37 6.43
C VAL A 32 -9.31 8.52 5.43
N VAL A 33 -8.08 8.69 4.94
CA VAL A 33 -7.73 9.68 3.90
C VAL A 33 -7.25 8.90 2.68
N LEU A 34 -8.02 8.97 1.59
CA LEU A 34 -7.90 8.09 0.45
C LEU A 34 -7.18 8.79 -0.69
N GLY A 35 -6.06 8.22 -1.15
CA GLY A 35 -5.29 8.71 -2.28
C GLY A 35 -5.25 7.72 -3.44
N ALA A 36 -5.60 8.15 -4.64
CA ALA A 36 -5.41 7.43 -5.90
C ALA A 36 -5.64 8.38 -7.10
N ARG A 37 -5.29 7.95 -8.31
CA ARG A 37 -5.48 8.77 -9.54
C ARG A 37 -6.96 8.94 -9.92
N GLY A 38 -7.78 7.92 -9.70
CA GLY A 38 -9.17 7.88 -10.12
C GLY A 38 -10.11 8.58 -9.15
N ALA A 39 -10.38 9.88 -9.34
CA ALA A 39 -11.19 10.69 -8.44
C ALA A 39 -12.63 10.15 -8.28
N GLU A 40 -13.27 9.66 -9.34
CA GLU A 40 -14.63 9.11 -9.29
C GLU A 40 -14.73 7.88 -8.38
N ARG A 41 -13.76 6.93 -8.50
CA ARG A 41 -13.73 5.75 -7.65
C ARG A 41 -13.45 6.11 -6.18
N LEU A 42 -12.60 7.10 -5.94
CA LEU A 42 -12.35 7.61 -4.59
C LEU A 42 -13.60 8.25 -3.99
N ALA A 43 -14.32 9.07 -4.77
CA ALA A 43 -15.58 9.69 -4.34
C ALA A 43 -16.63 8.61 -3.97
N ALA A 44 -16.79 7.59 -4.82
CA ALA A 44 -17.72 6.49 -4.56
C ALA A 44 -17.33 5.69 -3.30
N LEU A 45 -16.02 5.42 -3.10
CA LEU A 45 -15.53 4.72 -1.91
C LEU A 45 -15.75 5.57 -0.64
N ALA A 46 -15.42 6.86 -0.68
CA ALA A 46 -15.64 7.76 0.45
C ALA A 46 -17.13 7.86 0.81
N ALA A 47 -18.00 8.02 -0.20
CA ALA A 47 -19.45 8.02 0.02
C ALA A 47 -19.96 6.70 0.64
N ARG A 48 -19.45 5.54 0.19
CA ARG A 48 -19.78 4.24 0.76
C ARG A 48 -19.38 4.15 2.24
N ILE A 49 -18.19 4.63 2.59
CA ILE A 49 -17.71 4.64 3.98
C ILE A 49 -18.59 5.55 4.84
N VAL A 50 -18.87 6.77 4.38
CA VAL A 50 -19.70 7.74 5.12
C VAL A 50 -21.13 7.25 5.30
N ASN A 51 -21.74 6.65 4.27
CA ASN A 51 -23.09 6.09 4.35
C ASN A 51 -23.19 4.91 5.34
N ASN A 52 -22.05 4.24 5.62
CA ASN A 52 -21.96 3.19 6.63
C ASN A 52 -21.59 3.73 8.04
N GLY A 53 -21.58 5.06 8.23
CA GLY A 53 -21.29 5.69 9.51
C GLY A 53 -19.82 5.92 9.81
N GLY A 54 -18.91 5.67 8.85
CA GLY A 54 -17.47 5.94 8.98
C GLY A 54 -17.09 7.36 8.56
N GLU A 55 -15.82 7.70 8.72
CA GLU A 55 -15.25 9.00 8.31
C GLU A 55 -14.22 8.80 7.19
N ALA A 56 -14.42 9.46 6.05
CA ALA A 56 -13.52 9.41 4.90
C ALA A 56 -13.41 10.75 4.20
N VAL A 57 -12.20 11.11 3.78
CA VAL A 57 -11.92 12.17 2.81
C VAL A 57 -10.98 11.63 1.75
N TYR A 58 -10.87 12.30 0.60
CA TYR A 58 -10.02 11.83 -0.49
C TYR A 58 -9.40 12.98 -1.27
N ALA A 59 -8.28 12.66 -1.94
CA ALA A 59 -7.65 13.53 -2.93
C ALA A 59 -7.15 12.70 -4.12
N SER A 60 -7.29 13.27 -5.34
CA SER A 60 -6.60 12.69 -6.50
C SER A 60 -5.10 12.76 -6.26
N THR A 61 -4.43 11.61 -6.34
CA THR A 61 -3.02 11.44 -5.94
C THR A 61 -2.31 10.52 -6.93
N ASP A 62 -1.32 11.05 -7.62
CA ASP A 62 -0.34 10.25 -8.36
C ASP A 62 0.92 10.11 -7.50
N VAL A 63 1.22 8.90 -7.03
CA VAL A 63 2.38 8.66 -6.17
C VAL A 63 3.73 8.91 -6.84
N ARG A 64 3.76 9.09 -8.16
CA ARG A 64 4.93 9.53 -8.92
C ARG A 64 5.22 11.03 -8.74
N GLN A 65 4.27 11.80 -8.21
CA GLN A 65 4.38 13.23 -7.94
C GLN A 65 4.56 13.47 -6.44
N ARG A 66 5.71 13.98 -6.05
CA ARG A 66 6.03 14.24 -4.64
C ARG A 66 5.02 15.18 -3.98
N GLU A 67 4.59 16.20 -4.72
CA GLU A 67 3.65 17.22 -4.26
C GLU A 67 2.27 16.62 -3.94
N ASP A 68 1.85 15.58 -4.68
CA ASP A 68 0.57 14.90 -4.43
C ASP A 68 0.57 14.19 -3.08
N LEU A 69 1.68 13.52 -2.74
CA LEU A 69 1.84 12.88 -1.43
C LEU A 69 1.86 13.93 -0.31
N SER A 70 2.55 15.05 -0.52
CA SER A 70 2.56 16.16 0.44
C SER A 70 1.16 16.73 0.66
N ARG A 71 0.37 16.94 -0.41
CA ARG A 71 -1.02 17.39 -0.32
C ARG A 71 -1.92 16.36 0.39
N LEU A 72 -1.73 15.06 0.13
CA LEU A 72 -2.53 14.02 0.75
C LEU A 72 -2.30 13.95 2.27
N VAL A 73 -1.04 14.07 2.71
CA VAL A 73 -0.68 14.15 4.14
C VAL A 73 -1.19 15.45 4.77
N ALA A 74 -1.05 16.58 4.09
CA ALA A 74 -1.58 17.87 4.56
C ALA A 74 -3.10 17.81 4.76
N LEU A 75 -3.84 17.20 3.83
CA LEU A 75 -5.30 17.00 3.95
C LEU A 75 -5.67 16.23 5.23
N ALA A 76 -4.87 15.21 5.61
CA ALA A 76 -5.10 14.48 6.87
C ALA A 76 -4.94 15.41 8.09
N CYS A 77 -3.86 16.18 8.12
CA CYS A 77 -3.58 17.12 9.20
C CYS A 77 -4.63 18.25 9.27
N GLU A 78 -5.02 18.83 8.15
CA GLU A 78 -6.04 19.88 8.07
C GLU A 78 -7.42 19.38 8.53
N ARG A 79 -7.79 18.17 8.13
CA ARG A 79 -9.12 17.64 8.41
C ARG A 79 -9.26 17.04 9.80
N TYR A 80 -8.20 16.40 10.30
CA TYR A 80 -8.25 15.58 11.53
C TYR A 80 -7.19 15.98 12.58
N GLY A 81 -6.35 16.98 12.30
CA GLY A 81 -5.34 17.50 13.24
C GLY A 81 -4.08 16.64 13.39
N LYS A 82 -4.02 15.46 12.74
CA LYS A 82 -2.90 14.53 12.86
C LYS A 82 -2.90 13.50 11.73
N ILE A 83 -1.86 12.69 11.69
CA ILE A 83 -1.79 11.44 10.95
C ILE A 83 -1.20 10.33 11.86
N ASP A 84 -1.88 9.22 12.06
CA ASP A 84 -1.37 8.10 12.87
C ASP A 84 -0.63 7.07 12.00
N VAL A 85 -1.15 6.80 10.77
CA VAL A 85 -0.63 5.75 9.90
C VAL A 85 -0.59 6.22 8.45
N LEU A 86 0.53 5.95 7.77
CA LEU A 86 0.61 6.02 6.30
C LEU A 86 0.72 4.60 5.73
N VAL A 87 -0.28 4.17 4.96
CA VAL A 87 -0.27 2.92 4.20
C VAL A 87 0.17 3.20 2.76
N SER A 88 1.43 2.93 2.46
CA SER A 88 2.00 2.99 1.10
C SER A 88 1.66 1.72 0.35
N ASN A 89 0.47 1.70 -0.28
CA ASN A 89 -0.06 0.52 -0.94
C ASN A 89 -0.13 0.64 -2.48
N ALA A 90 -0.09 1.84 -3.04
CA ALA A 90 -0.07 2.02 -4.49
C ALA A 90 1.08 1.23 -5.14
N GLY A 91 0.79 0.52 -6.23
CA GLY A 91 1.76 -0.30 -6.94
C GLY A 91 1.29 -0.71 -8.32
N VAL A 92 2.23 -1.10 -9.18
CA VAL A 92 2.00 -1.62 -10.54
C VAL A 92 2.92 -2.82 -10.80
N MET A 93 2.52 -3.69 -11.75
CA MET A 93 3.25 -4.92 -12.08
C MET A 93 3.15 -5.24 -13.60
N PRO A 94 3.54 -4.35 -14.51
CA PRO A 94 3.64 -4.68 -15.92
C PRO A 94 4.87 -5.56 -16.18
N ILE A 95 4.75 -6.85 -15.87
CA ILE A 95 5.85 -7.82 -16.00
C ILE A 95 5.97 -8.38 -17.41
N SER A 96 7.21 -8.66 -17.83
CA SER A 96 7.56 -9.26 -19.11
C SER A 96 8.95 -9.91 -19.04
N PRO A 97 9.34 -10.78 -20.01
CA PRO A 97 10.74 -11.15 -20.20
C PRO A 97 11.62 -9.89 -20.36
N LEU A 98 12.85 -9.95 -19.86
CA LEU A 98 13.80 -8.82 -20.03
C LEU A 98 14.14 -8.57 -21.50
N ASP A 99 14.14 -9.61 -22.33
CA ASP A 99 14.42 -9.54 -23.76
C ASP A 99 13.40 -8.69 -24.53
N ASP A 100 12.20 -8.46 -23.96
CA ASP A 100 11.18 -7.58 -24.58
C ASP A 100 11.56 -6.10 -24.49
N LEU A 101 12.59 -5.75 -23.69
CA LEU A 101 13.13 -4.40 -23.52
C LEU A 101 12.04 -3.33 -23.26
N ARG A 102 11.04 -3.66 -22.42
CA ARG A 102 9.93 -2.76 -22.08
C ARG A 102 10.36 -1.74 -21.03
N VAL A 103 11.22 -0.82 -21.45
CA VAL A 103 11.90 0.14 -20.57
C VAL A 103 10.90 1.05 -19.85
N GLU A 104 9.84 1.49 -20.56
CA GLU A 104 8.80 2.34 -19.98
C GLU A 104 8.03 1.64 -18.83
N ASP A 105 7.81 0.32 -18.94
CA ASP A 105 7.21 -0.48 -17.89
C ASP A 105 8.16 -0.59 -16.68
N TRP A 106 9.48 -0.67 -16.91
CA TRP A 106 10.47 -0.70 -15.84
C TRP A 106 10.51 0.64 -15.09
N GLU A 107 10.49 1.75 -15.83
CA GLU A 107 10.46 3.10 -15.27
C GLU A 107 9.16 3.31 -14.46
N ASP A 108 8.00 2.91 -14.98
CA ASP A 108 6.72 3.02 -14.26
C ASP A 108 6.74 2.19 -12.96
N MET A 109 7.30 0.97 -12.98
CA MET A 109 7.47 0.17 -11.77
C MET A 109 8.39 0.84 -10.74
N ILE A 110 9.48 1.46 -11.15
CA ILE A 110 10.41 2.18 -10.27
C ILE A 110 9.72 3.41 -9.70
N ASP A 111 9.07 4.19 -10.55
CA ASP A 111 8.42 5.44 -10.17
C ASP A 111 7.26 5.22 -9.19
N VAL A 112 6.43 4.21 -9.45
CA VAL A 112 5.27 3.93 -8.59
C VAL A 112 5.70 3.16 -7.34
N ASN A 113 6.43 2.04 -7.49
CA ASN A 113 6.66 1.10 -6.40
C ASN A 113 7.78 1.55 -5.45
N ILE A 114 8.80 2.28 -5.95
CA ILE A 114 9.93 2.76 -5.15
C ILE A 114 9.77 4.24 -4.81
N LYS A 115 9.72 5.14 -5.81
CA LYS A 115 9.62 6.58 -5.55
C LYS A 115 8.34 6.92 -4.80
N GLY A 116 7.20 6.25 -5.12
CA GLY A 116 5.95 6.45 -4.40
C GLY A 116 6.07 6.19 -2.90
N VAL A 117 6.80 5.14 -2.49
CA VAL A 117 7.08 4.86 -1.07
C VAL A 117 8.00 5.93 -0.47
N LEU A 118 9.08 6.31 -1.18
CA LEU A 118 10.02 7.34 -0.72
C LEU A 118 9.33 8.70 -0.57
N TYR A 119 8.46 9.09 -1.50
CA TYR A 119 7.70 10.33 -1.41
C TYR A 119 6.66 10.31 -0.28
N GLY A 120 6.05 9.14 -0.01
CA GLY A 120 5.21 8.95 1.17
C GLY A 120 5.99 9.14 2.47
N ILE A 121 7.19 8.56 2.56
CA ILE A 121 8.08 8.76 3.71
C ILE A 121 8.45 10.24 3.83
N ALA A 122 8.87 10.89 2.75
CA ALA A 122 9.25 12.30 2.75
C ALA A 122 8.11 13.23 3.18
N ALA A 123 6.86 12.89 2.85
CA ALA A 123 5.68 13.66 3.24
C ALA A 123 5.30 13.46 4.72
N ALA A 124 5.31 12.21 5.20
CA ALA A 124 4.79 11.89 6.53
C ALA A 124 5.85 11.94 7.64
N LEU A 125 7.12 11.64 7.36
CA LEU A 125 8.17 11.57 8.38
C LEU A 125 8.35 12.88 9.17
N PRO A 126 8.37 14.09 8.54
CA PRO A 126 8.45 15.32 9.31
C PRO A 126 7.28 15.50 10.28
N VAL A 127 6.05 15.18 9.83
CA VAL A 127 4.83 15.27 10.66
C VAL A 127 4.91 14.27 11.82
N PHE A 128 5.30 13.03 11.56
CA PHE A 128 5.47 12.01 12.60
C PHE A 128 6.54 12.40 13.62
N ARG A 129 7.64 13.02 13.18
CA ARG A 129 8.68 13.54 14.10
C ARG A 129 8.16 14.67 14.99
N GLU A 130 7.40 15.60 14.42
CA GLU A 130 6.80 16.72 15.16
C GLU A 130 5.78 16.26 16.19
N GLN A 131 4.88 15.31 15.82
CA GLN A 131 3.87 14.78 16.75
C GLN A 131 4.46 13.77 17.74
N GLY A 132 5.65 13.22 17.51
CA GLY A 132 6.31 12.25 18.38
C GLY A 132 5.74 10.82 18.30
N PHE A 133 4.95 10.51 17.28
CA PHE A 133 4.43 9.16 16.98
C PHE A 133 4.10 9.01 15.50
N GLY A 134 4.00 7.79 15.02
CA GLY A 134 3.58 7.48 13.66
C GLY A 134 3.85 6.03 13.27
N HIS A 135 3.19 5.57 12.21
CA HIS A 135 3.36 4.21 11.71
C HIS A 135 3.38 4.19 10.19
N PHE A 136 4.47 3.74 9.61
CA PHE A 136 4.57 3.44 8.18
C PHE A 136 4.19 1.98 7.92
N VAL A 137 3.21 1.75 7.06
CA VAL A 137 2.83 0.41 6.58
C VAL A 137 3.08 0.34 5.08
N ASN A 138 4.13 -0.36 4.68
CA ASN A 138 4.57 -0.43 3.29
C ASN A 138 4.23 -1.78 2.66
N THR A 139 3.50 -1.75 1.54
CA THR A 139 3.11 -2.96 0.82
C THR A 139 4.23 -3.42 -0.12
N ALA A 140 4.93 -4.48 0.28
CA ALA A 140 5.89 -5.21 -0.54
C ALA A 140 5.19 -6.34 -1.33
N SER A 141 5.74 -7.54 -1.33
CA SER A 141 5.22 -8.75 -1.97
C SER A 141 6.05 -9.95 -1.58
N THR A 142 5.54 -11.17 -1.76
CA THR A 142 6.39 -12.37 -1.77
C THR A 142 7.46 -12.32 -2.87
N ALA A 143 7.25 -11.55 -3.94
CA ALA A 143 8.26 -11.24 -4.95
C ALA A 143 9.43 -10.39 -4.42
N GLY A 144 9.32 -9.81 -3.23
CA GLY A 144 10.42 -9.18 -2.49
C GLY A 144 11.26 -10.15 -1.65
N HIS A 145 10.97 -11.47 -1.70
CA HIS A 145 11.71 -12.53 -1.01
C HIS A 145 12.40 -13.49 -1.98
N LYS A 146 11.79 -13.71 -3.13
CA LYS A 146 12.40 -14.47 -4.23
C LYS A 146 11.92 -13.91 -5.56
N THR A 147 12.72 -14.00 -6.60
CA THR A 147 12.31 -13.68 -7.96
C THR A 147 11.92 -14.94 -8.72
N VAL A 148 11.11 -14.75 -9.77
CA VAL A 148 10.74 -15.78 -10.74
C VAL A 148 10.87 -15.21 -12.17
N PRO A 149 10.92 -16.01 -13.23
CA PRO A 149 10.96 -15.52 -14.61
C PRO A 149 9.87 -14.45 -14.87
N ASN A 150 10.18 -13.50 -15.71
CA ASN A 150 9.35 -12.36 -16.12
C ASN A 150 9.09 -11.29 -15.03
N GLN A 151 9.60 -11.48 -13.80
CA GLN A 151 9.35 -10.57 -12.67
C GLN A 151 10.61 -9.84 -12.18
N SER A 152 11.71 -9.83 -12.92
CA SER A 152 13.00 -9.31 -12.45
C SER A 152 12.90 -7.89 -11.92
N VAL A 153 12.35 -6.95 -12.70
CA VAL A 153 12.24 -5.54 -12.29
C VAL A 153 11.20 -5.38 -11.19
N TYR A 154 10.03 -6.01 -11.32
CA TYR A 154 9.02 -5.98 -10.25
C TYR A 154 9.58 -6.51 -8.93
N SER A 155 10.23 -7.67 -8.94
CA SER A 155 10.89 -8.23 -7.76
C SER A 155 11.93 -7.25 -7.21
N GLY A 156 12.78 -6.68 -8.06
CA GLY A 156 13.75 -5.67 -7.68
C GLY A 156 13.11 -4.50 -6.93
N THR A 157 11.96 -3.99 -7.40
CA THR A 157 11.24 -2.92 -6.70
C THR A 157 10.73 -3.37 -5.32
N LYS A 158 10.26 -4.61 -5.20
CA LYS A 158 9.73 -5.13 -3.92
C LYS A 158 10.84 -5.50 -2.93
N PHE A 159 12.02 -5.94 -3.40
CA PHE A 159 13.23 -6.04 -2.58
C PHE A 159 13.66 -4.65 -2.10
N ALA A 160 13.64 -3.63 -2.97
CA ALA A 160 13.97 -2.25 -2.59
C ALA A 160 13.02 -1.71 -1.51
N VAL A 161 11.71 -1.92 -1.63
CA VAL A 161 10.73 -1.51 -0.59
C VAL A 161 11.06 -2.15 0.76
N ARG A 162 11.43 -3.43 0.79
CA ARG A 162 11.83 -4.10 2.03
C ARG A 162 13.10 -3.49 2.63
N ALA A 163 14.13 -3.27 1.81
CA ALA A 163 15.37 -2.67 2.27
C ALA A 163 15.18 -1.22 2.77
N ILE A 164 14.39 -0.41 2.04
CA ILE A 164 14.05 0.97 2.44
C ILE A 164 13.28 0.97 3.76
N SER A 165 12.30 0.07 3.92
CA SER A 165 11.50 -0.03 5.14
C SER A 165 12.34 -0.45 6.34
N GLU A 166 13.25 -1.41 6.18
CA GLU A 166 14.16 -1.81 7.26
C GLU A 166 15.14 -0.69 7.62
N GLY A 167 15.70 0.02 6.64
CA GLY A 167 16.54 1.20 6.90
C GLY A 167 15.76 2.28 7.67
N LEU A 168 14.54 2.59 7.23
CA LEU A 168 13.66 3.53 7.94
C LEU A 168 13.38 3.07 9.38
N ARG A 169 13.11 1.79 9.61
CA ARG A 169 12.87 1.24 10.93
C ARG A 169 14.06 1.45 11.88
N GLN A 170 15.28 1.22 11.39
CA GLN A 170 16.51 1.43 12.16
C GLN A 170 16.74 2.91 12.49
N GLU A 171 16.36 3.82 11.59
CA GLU A 171 16.52 5.27 11.75
C GLU A 171 15.34 5.94 12.48
N ALA A 172 14.19 5.26 12.56
CA ALA A 172 12.95 5.81 13.11
C ALA A 172 13.02 6.10 14.62
N GLY A 173 13.84 5.35 15.37
CA GLY A 173 13.91 5.43 16.81
C GLY A 173 12.72 4.75 17.50
N ASP A 174 12.47 5.08 18.75
CA ASP A 174 11.47 4.41 19.62
C ASP A 174 10.06 5.00 19.52
N LYS A 175 9.83 6.00 18.67
CA LYS A 175 8.55 6.71 18.54
C LYS A 175 7.78 6.37 17.26
N LEU A 176 8.44 5.78 16.28
CA LEU A 176 7.83 5.47 14.99
C LEU A 176 7.90 3.96 14.74
N ARG A 177 6.83 3.41 14.21
CA ARG A 177 6.75 2.01 13.79
C ARG A 177 6.86 1.88 12.28
N VAL A 178 7.42 0.78 11.81
CA VAL A 178 7.53 0.48 10.38
C VAL A 178 7.19 -0.99 10.13
N THR A 179 6.09 -1.22 9.43
CA THR A 179 5.63 -2.57 9.06
C THR A 179 5.69 -2.78 7.56
N ILE A 180 6.18 -3.93 7.15
CA ILE A 180 6.13 -4.41 5.77
C ILE A 180 4.99 -5.44 5.66
N ILE A 181 4.11 -5.27 4.69
CA ILE A 181 3.13 -6.29 4.33
C ILE A 181 3.58 -6.92 3.01
N SER A 182 3.83 -8.22 3.02
CA SER A 182 4.32 -8.99 1.88
C SER A 182 3.29 -10.02 1.41
N PRO A 183 2.28 -9.60 0.59
CA PRO A 183 1.27 -10.51 0.09
C PRO A 183 1.81 -11.45 -0.99
N GLY A 184 1.26 -12.67 -1.04
CA GLY A 184 1.30 -13.53 -2.21
C GLY A 184 0.24 -13.15 -3.26
N ILE A 185 -0.36 -14.14 -3.91
CA ILE A 185 -1.36 -13.93 -4.96
C ILE A 185 -2.67 -13.45 -4.34
N VAL A 186 -3.11 -12.25 -4.74
CA VAL A 186 -4.35 -11.59 -4.28
C VAL A 186 -5.29 -11.37 -5.47
N LYS A 187 -6.58 -11.62 -5.28
CA LYS A 187 -7.62 -11.41 -6.29
C LYS A 187 -7.90 -9.91 -6.47
N THR A 188 -7.11 -9.28 -7.33
CA THR A 188 -7.19 -7.85 -7.67
C THR A 188 -7.04 -7.68 -9.18
N GLY A 189 -7.31 -6.47 -9.71
CA GLY A 189 -6.99 -6.09 -11.09
C GLY A 189 -5.49 -5.83 -11.34
N PHE A 190 -4.60 -6.31 -10.46
CA PHE A 190 -3.16 -6.03 -10.56
C PHE A 190 -2.52 -6.66 -11.80
N THR A 191 -3.05 -7.81 -12.24
CA THR A 191 -2.65 -8.49 -13.48
C THR A 191 -3.06 -7.73 -14.75
N ASP A 192 -4.00 -6.80 -14.65
CA ASP A 192 -4.50 -6.04 -15.80
C ASP A 192 -3.44 -5.08 -16.37
N SER A 193 -2.40 -4.77 -15.56
CA SER A 193 -1.24 -3.99 -16.01
C SER A 193 -0.26 -4.78 -16.88
N VAL A 194 -0.40 -6.11 -16.98
CA VAL A 194 0.45 -6.96 -17.82
C VAL A 194 0.06 -6.76 -19.28
N THR A 195 1.01 -6.30 -20.07
CA THR A 195 0.76 -5.88 -21.46
C THR A 195 0.77 -7.04 -22.46
N ASP A 196 1.54 -8.12 -22.19
CA ASP A 196 1.49 -9.34 -23.00
C ASP A 196 0.17 -10.09 -22.71
N PRO A 197 -0.71 -10.27 -23.75
CA PRO A 197 -1.99 -10.94 -23.57
C PRO A 197 -1.87 -12.39 -23.10
N ALA A 198 -0.92 -13.16 -23.62
CA ALA A 198 -0.75 -14.57 -23.27
C ALA A 198 -0.28 -14.72 -21.80
N LEU A 199 0.68 -13.90 -21.39
CA LEU A 199 1.15 -13.87 -20.01
C LEU A 199 0.05 -13.37 -19.04
N ARG A 200 -0.72 -12.36 -19.45
CA ARG A 200 -1.85 -11.85 -18.67
C ARG A 200 -2.92 -12.92 -18.43
N ASP A 201 -3.31 -13.65 -19.49
CA ASP A 201 -4.32 -14.71 -19.40
C ASP A 201 -3.82 -15.88 -18.52
N GLN A 202 -2.54 -16.25 -18.62
CA GLN A 202 -1.92 -17.25 -17.76
C GLN A 202 -1.94 -16.82 -16.28
N LEU A 203 -1.58 -15.56 -16.01
CA LEU A 203 -1.60 -15.01 -14.65
C LEU A 203 -3.02 -14.89 -14.10
N ALA A 204 -3.99 -14.52 -14.95
CA ALA A 204 -5.40 -14.48 -14.57
C ALA A 204 -5.91 -15.88 -14.17
N ALA A 205 -5.58 -16.92 -14.93
CA ALA A 205 -5.94 -18.31 -14.60
C ALA A 205 -5.33 -18.76 -13.25
N VAL A 206 -4.05 -18.43 -13.00
CA VAL A 206 -3.39 -18.72 -11.73
C VAL A 206 -4.05 -17.93 -10.58
N ARG A 207 -4.33 -16.65 -10.78
CA ARG A 207 -5.05 -15.80 -9.82
C ARG A 207 -6.40 -16.41 -9.46
N ASP A 208 -7.21 -16.74 -10.46
CA ASP A 208 -8.58 -17.23 -10.24
C ASP A 208 -8.62 -18.59 -9.51
N LYS A 209 -7.56 -19.37 -9.64
CA LYS A 209 -7.40 -20.67 -8.97
C LYS A 209 -6.85 -20.57 -7.54
N LEU A 210 -5.91 -19.64 -7.29
CA LEU A 210 -5.11 -19.66 -6.06
C LEU A 210 -5.28 -18.42 -5.19
N ALA A 211 -5.79 -17.28 -5.73
CA ALA A 211 -5.70 -16.03 -5.04
C ALA A 211 -6.54 -15.97 -3.75
N MET A 212 -5.97 -15.38 -2.71
CA MET A 212 -6.73 -14.92 -1.54
C MET A 212 -7.48 -13.63 -1.85
N THR A 213 -8.50 -13.32 -1.05
CA THR A 213 -9.24 -12.06 -1.17
C THR A 213 -8.42 -10.88 -0.65
N PRO A 214 -8.61 -9.65 -1.18
CA PRO A 214 -7.96 -8.44 -0.66
C PRO A 214 -8.19 -8.21 0.82
N ASP A 215 -9.34 -8.62 1.34
CA ASP A 215 -9.70 -8.55 2.75
C ASP A 215 -8.74 -9.34 3.66
N ALA A 216 -8.14 -10.43 3.20
CA ALA A 216 -7.12 -11.15 3.96
C ALA A 216 -5.88 -10.27 4.23
N VAL A 217 -5.48 -9.46 3.24
CA VAL A 217 -4.37 -8.50 3.38
C VAL A 217 -4.80 -7.30 4.23
N ALA A 218 -6.02 -6.80 4.07
CA ALA A 218 -6.58 -5.74 4.89
C ALA A 218 -6.56 -6.10 6.39
N ARG A 219 -6.90 -7.35 6.74
CA ARG A 219 -6.79 -7.85 8.12
C ARG A 219 -5.36 -7.87 8.64
N ALA A 220 -4.38 -8.20 7.79
CA ALA A 220 -2.96 -8.15 8.19
C ALA A 220 -2.49 -6.71 8.44
N ILE A 221 -2.93 -5.75 7.61
CA ILE A 221 -2.69 -4.31 7.82
C ILE A 221 -3.32 -3.87 9.15
N ALA A 222 -4.59 -4.21 9.38
CA ALA A 222 -5.30 -3.86 10.61
C ALA A 222 -4.62 -4.46 11.84
N TYR A 223 -4.19 -5.73 11.79
CA TYR A 223 -3.45 -6.38 12.86
C TYR A 223 -2.17 -5.61 13.23
N ALA A 224 -1.37 -5.18 12.24
CA ALA A 224 -0.16 -4.41 12.50
C ALA A 224 -0.47 -3.05 13.15
N ILE A 225 -1.55 -2.38 12.71
CA ILE A 225 -1.97 -1.07 13.24
C ILE A 225 -2.46 -1.19 14.69
N GLU A 226 -3.16 -2.28 15.04
CA GLU A 226 -3.75 -2.52 16.36
C GLU A 226 -2.73 -2.82 17.47
N GLN A 227 -1.49 -3.15 17.11
CA GLN A 227 -0.49 -3.45 18.12
C GLN A 227 -0.19 -2.23 19.00
N PRO A 228 0.21 -2.44 20.28
CA PRO A 228 0.66 -1.38 21.17
C PRO A 228 1.77 -0.53 20.54
N ASP A 229 1.84 0.74 20.91
CA ASP A 229 2.79 1.69 20.31
C ASP A 229 4.27 1.34 20.57
N ASN A 230 4.54 0.51 21.59
CA ASN A 230 5.87 -0.01 21.88
C ASN A 230 6.16 -1.37 21.23
N ILE A 231 5.27 -1.85 20.35
CA ILE A 231 5.43 -3.11 19.61
C ILE A 231 5.48 -2.81 18.11
N ASP A 232 6.58 -3.15 17.48
CA ASP A 232 6.76 -3.03 16.04
C ASP A 232 6.68 -4.41 15.37
N VAL A 233 5.66 -4.60 14.54
CA VAL A 233 5.53 -5.80 13.70
C VAL A 233 6.30 -5.53 12.41
N ASN A 234 7.52 -6.03 12.32
CA ASN A 234 8.44 -5.65 11.25
C ASN A 234 7.99 -6.12 9.87
N GLU A 235 7.51 -7.36 9.75
CA GLU A 235 7.01 -7.88 8.48
C GLU A 235 5.93 -8.95 8.67
N ILE A 236 4.88 -8.90 7.85
CA ILE A 236 3.87 -9.95 7.74
C ILE A 236 3.89 -10.50 6.31
N VAL A 237 4.30 -11.76 6.18
CA VAL A 237 4.21 -12.50 4.91
C VAL A 237 2.93 -13.32 4.91
N ILE A 238 2.03 -13.03 3.97
CA ILE A 238 0.72 -13.71 3.88
C ILE A 238 0.51 -14.28 2.48
N ARG A 239 0.19 -15.57 2.40
CA ARG A 239 -0.03 -16.31 1.17
C ARG A 239 -1.33 -17.10 1.21
N PRO A 240 -1.96 -17.35 0.05
CA PRO A 240 -2.90 -18.45 -0.05
C PRO A 240 -2.22 -19.75 0.35
N THR A 241 -2.91 -20.64 1.06
CA THR A 241 -2.34 -21.95 1.47
C THR A 241 -1.93 -22.81 0.29
N ALA A 242 -2.56 -22.63 -0.86
CA ALA A 242 -2.24 -23.33 -2.11
C ALA A 242 -1.06 -22.72 -2.89
N GLN A 243 -0.50 -21.60 -2.47
CA GLN A 243 0.68 -20.98 -3.08
C GLN A 243 1.96 -21.59 -2.47
N VAL A 244 2.72 -22.33 -3.25
CA VAL A 244 4.02 -22.93 -2.89
C VAL A 244 5.14 -21.89 -3.02
#